data_7d2e799f68e3467bf0bdf8b7bc9e4d83
#
_entry.id   7d2e799f68e3467bf0bdf8b7bc9e4d83
#
_cell.length_a   1.000
_cell.length_b   1.000
_cell.length_c   1.000
_cell.angle_alpha   90.00
_cell.angle_beta   90.00
_cell.angle_gamma   90.00
#
_symmetry.space_group_name_H-M   'P 1'
#
loop_
_entity.id
_entity.type
_entity.pdbx_description
1 polymer ?
#
loop_
_entity_poly.entity_id
_entity_poly.type
_entity_poly.pdbx_seq_one_letter_code
_entity_poly.pdbx_strand_id
1 'polypeptide(L)'
;MVEADATADTDMRAQDSRAVVLGRIHAALAFATPAPVDVPRNYDHTPFSGIGNTDRFIETLAEYRAQILRTESAGIATAIASSVPSDGRVAVPYDVPTEWTHEINTVVDRPEKPLTVEQLDRCDAVLTGCALAIAATGTIVLDAGATQGRRVMTLVPDHHICVVFTTQVIDTVPQAFATLDPTRPLTFISGPSATSDIELSRVEGVHGPRTLDVLLVAASPQVPPSST
;
A
#
# COMPACT_ATOMS: atom_id res chain seq x y z
N MET A 1 -6.59 18.63 -42.13
CA MET A 1 -5.19 19.07 -42.13
C MET A 1 -5.04 20.32 -41.22
N VAL A 2 -5.76 20.36 -40.08
CA VAL A 2 -5.76 21.50 -39.11
C VAL A 2 -5.43 21.04 -37.66
N GLU A 3 -5.49 19.73 -37.35
CA GLU A 3 -5.24 19.23 -35.99
C GLU A 3 -3.76 19.00 -35.62
N ALA A 4 -2.86 18.93 -36.59
CA ALA A 4 -1.43 18.70 -36.34
C ALA A 4 -0.67 19.96 -35.86
N ASP A 5 -1.22 21.15 -36.05
CA ASP A 5 -0.55 22.41 -35.75
C ASP A 5 -0.76 22.87 -34.28
N ALA A 6 -1.88 22.47 -33.67
CA ALA A 6 -2.19 22.85 -32.29
C ALA A 6 -1.39 22.07 -31.23
N THR A 7 -1.00 20.83 -31.53
CA THR A 7 -0.20 20.01 -30.62
C THR A 7 1.27 20.41 -30.61
N ALA A 8 1.83 20.83 -31.75
CA ALA A 8 3.19 21.32 -31.86
C ALA A 8 3.39 22.66 -31.14
N ASP A 9 2.41 23.58 -31.19
CA ASP A 9 2.46 24.90 -30.52
C ASP A 9 2.35 24.72 -28.98
N THR A 10 1.57 23.75 -28.51
CA THR A 10 1.44 23.46 -27.06
C THR A 10 2.72 22.86 -26.47
N ASP A 11 3.37 21.98 -27.21
CA ASP A 11 4.61 21.32 -26.76
C ASP A 11 5.80 22.32 -26.78
N MET A 12 5.85 23.21 -27.76
CA MET A 12 6.85 24.26 -27.86
C MET A 12 6.71 25.30 -26.72
N ARG A 13 5.48 25.69 -26.34
CA ARG A 13 5.22 26.58 -25.20
C ARG A 13 5.55 25.95 -23.85
N ALA A 14 5.30 24.64 -23.69
CA ALA A 14 5.66 23.90 -22.48
C ALA A 14 7.18 23.79 -22.30
N GLN A 15 7.93 23.58 -23.39
CA GLN A 15 9.40 23.56 -23.38
C GLN A 15 9.99 24.93 -23.07
N ASP A 16 9.40 26.00 -23.60
CA ASP A 16 9.82 27.39 -23.31
C ASP A 16 9.58 27.76 -21.84
N SER A 17 8.40 27.41 -21.30
CA SER A 17 8.06 27.63 -19.89
C SER A 17 8.99 26.89 -18.94
N ARG A 18 9.35 25.63 -19.27
CA ARG A 18 10.32 24.85 -18.50
C ARG A 18 11.70 25.51 -18.49
N ALA A 19 12.19 25.95 -19.65
CA ALA A 19 13.47 26.59 -19.75
C ALA A 19 13.52 27.91 -18.95
N VAL A 20 12.46 28.71 -19.00
CA VAL A 20 12.32 29.95 -18.20
C VAL A 20 12.35 29.65 -16.71
N VAL A 21 11.60 28.68 -16.22
CA VAL A 21 11.55 28.32 -14.80
C VAL A 21 12.92 27.80 -14.32
N LEU A 22 13.54 26.89 -15.06
CA LEU A 22 14.87 26.37 -14.73
C LEU A 22 15.94 27.44 -14.76
N GLY A 23 15.88 28.37 -15.75
CA GLY A 23 16.78 29.54 -15.85
C GLY A 23 16.69 30.45 -14.62
N ARG A 24 15.48 30.70 -14.11
CA ARG A 24 15.27 31.49 -12.88
C ARG A 24 15.83 30.77 -11.64
N ILE A 25 15.64 29.47 -11.55
CA ILE A 25 16.19 28.64 -10.45
C ILE A 25 17.72 28.70 -10.50
N HIS A 26 18.34 28.46 -11.67
CA HIS A 26 19.79 28.48 -11.81
C HIS A 26 20.36 29.87 -11.49
N ALA A 27 19.71 30.95 -11.93
CA ALA A 27 20.12 32.32 -11.60
C ALA A 27 20.07 32.59 -10.09
N ALA A 28 19.01 32.11 -9.39
CA ALA A 28 18.90 32.26 -7.95
C ALA A 28 19.97 31.44 -7.21
N LEU A 29 20.25 30.23 -7.66
CA LEU A 29 21.26 29.34 -7.06
C LEU A 29 22.70 29.84 -7.32
N ALA A 30 22.96 30.57 -8.40
CA ALA A 30 24.28 31.12 -8.70
C ALA A 30 24.77 32.15 -7.66
N PHE A 31 23.87 32.78 -6.92
CA PHE A 31 24.18 33.68 -5.81
C PHE A 31 24.22 33.01 -4.44
N ALA A 32 23.79 31.75 -4.38
CA ALA A 32 23.85 30.95 -3.15
C ALA A 32 25.11 30.07 -3.21
N THR A 33 26.06 30.30 -2.29
CA THR A 33 27.10 29.30 -2.01
C THR A 33 26.56 28.44 -0.87
N PRO A 34 25.83 27.35 -1.13
CA PRO A 34 25.31 26.52 -0.05
C PRO A 34 26.53 25.88 0.64
N ALA A 35 26.69 26.19 1.93
CA ALA A 35 27.61 25.42 2.77
C ALA A 35 27.13 23.94 2.73
N PRO A 36 28.05 22.98 2.66
CA PRO A 36 27.70 21.57 2.78
C PRO A 36 26.87 21.38 4.06
N VAL A 37 25.62 20.97 3.90
CA VAL A 37 24.77 20.60 5.05
C VAL A 37 25.11 19.15 5.39
N ASP A 38 25.66 18.96 6.58
CA ASP A 38 25.80 17.60 7.14
C ASP A 38 24.40 17.08 7.49
N VAL A 39 23.90 16.14 6.70
CA VAL A 39 22.62 15.49 6.95
C VAL A 39 22.88 14.29 7.86
N PRO A 40 22.50 14.38 9.17
CA PRO A 40 22.69 13.27 10.07
C PRO A 40 21.90 12.05 9.59
N ARG A 41 22.57 10.91 9.45
CA ARG A 41 21.98 9.64 8.98
C ARG A 41 22.15 8.54 10.03
N ASN A 42 22.16 8.92 11.28
CA ASN A 42 22.31 8.00 12.42
C ASN A 42 20.99 7.27 12.71
N TYR A 43 20.48 6.57 11.71
CA TYR A 43 19.29 5.73 11.87
C TYR A 43 19.66 4.47 12.66
N ASP A 44 18.67 3.88 13.32
CA ASP A 44 18.82 2.54 13.88
C ASP A 44 18.92 1.53 12.73
N HIS A 45 20.15 1.04 12.54
CA HIS A 45 20.47 0.04 11.50
C HIS A 45 20.51 -1.38 12.07
N THR A 46 19.91 -1.62 13.24
CA THR A 46 19.85 -2.98 13.81
C THR A 46 19.28 -3.94 12.76
N PRO A 47 20.04 -4.97 12.34
CA PRO A 47 19.54 -5.92 11.37
C PRO A 47 18.29 -6.60 11.87
N PHE A 48 17.31 -6.77 10.98
CA PHE A 48 16.14 -7.55 11.29
C PHE A 48 16.51 -9.04 11.34
N SER A 49 16.22 -9.68 12.45
CA SER A 49 16.47 -11.11 12.62
C SER A 49 15.23 -11.78 13.20
N GLY A 50 14.43 -12.41 12.34
CA GLY A 50 13.27 -13.17 12.77
C GLY A 50 11.92 -12.50 12.50
N ILE A 51 10.96 -12.70 13.39
CA ILE A 51 9.61 -12.11 13.32
C ILE A 51 9.60 -10.85 14.19
N GLY A 52 9.09 -9.74 13.64
CA GLY A 52 8.91 -8.51 14.40
C GLY A 52 7.84 -8.61 15.48
N ASN A 53 7.75 -7.58 16.31
CA ASN A 53 6.81 -7.53 17.42
C ASN A 53 5.36 -7.37 16.91
N THR A 54 4.65 -8.48 16.72
CA THR A 54 3.28 -8.51 16.22
C THR A 54 2.28 -7.86 17.17
N ASP A 55 2.49 -7.94 18.49
CA ASP A 55 1.59 -7.31 19.45
C ASP A 55 1.70 -5.79 19.37
N ARG A 56 2.91 -5.26 19.24
CA ARG A 56 3.10 -3.83 18.97
C ARG A 56 2.49 -3.39 17.65
N PHE A 57 2.60 -4.21 16.59
CA PHE A 57 1.96 -3.90 15.31
C PHE A 57 0.45 -3.75 15.48
N ILE A 58 -0.19 -4.65 16.23
CA ILE A 58 -1.62 -4.60 16.52
C ILE A 58 -1.99 -3.35 17.31
N GLU A 59 -1.25 -3.05 18.37
CA GLU A 59 -1.47 -1.87 19.22
C GLU A 59 -1.41 -0.58 18.41
N THR A 60 -0.32 -0.39 17.65
CA THR A 60 -0.13 0.82 16.85
C THR A 60 -1.14 0.94 15.71
N LEU A 61 -1.52 -0.16 15.07
CA LEU A 61 -2.50 -0.15 14.00
C LEU A 61 -3.93 0.14 14.53
N ALA A 62 -4.24 -0.37 15.72
CA ALA A 62 -5.53 -0.11 16.37
C ALA A 62 -5.73 1.38 16.74
N GLU A 63 -4.65 2.11 17.05
CA GLU A 63 -4.69 3.55 17.28
C GLU A 63 -5.23 4.33 16.06
N TYR A 64 -5.03 3.80 14.87
CA TYR A 64 -5.53 4.35 13.61
C TYR A 64 -6.93 3.86 13.23
N ARG A 65 -7.63 3.12 14.12
CA ARG A 65 -8.98 2.57 13.92
C ARG A 65 -9.08 1.49 12.82
N ALA A 66 -7.99 0.84 12.46
CA ALA A 66 -8.06 -0.37 11.64
C ALA A 66 -8.63 -1.53 12.46
N GLN A 67 -9.39 -2.40 11.84
CA GLN A 67 -9.84 -3.64 12.46
C GLN A 67 -8.78 -4.72 12.25
N ILE A 68 -8.50 -5.50 13.29
CA ILE A 68 -7.49 -6.54 13.21
C ILE A 68 -8.13 -7.87 13.60
N LEU A 69 -8.10 -8.82 12.66
CA LEU A 69 -8.55 -10.18 12.87
C LEU A 69 -7.32 -11.10 12.90
N ARG A 70 -7.16 -11.85 13.98
CA ARG A 70 -6.12 -12.90 14.06
C ARG A 70 -6.70 -14.20 13.54
N THR A 71 -5.97 -14.87 12.66
CA THR A 71 -6.37 -16.17 12.11
C THR A 71 -5.15 -17.04 11.82
N GLU A 72 -5.41 -18.30 11.54
CA GLU A 72 -4.44 -19.23 10.96
C GLU A 72 -4.66 -19.34 9.45
N SER A 73 -3.70 -19.94 8.73
CA SER A 73 -3.79 -20.08 7.27
C SER A 73 -5.08 -20.75 6.79
N ALA A 74 -5.59 -21.74 7.53
CA ALA A 74 -6.84 -22.42 7.20
C ALA A 74 -8.09 -21.55 7.40
N GLY A 75 -8.02 -20.49 8.19
CA GLY A 75 -9.15 -19.62 8.52
C GLY A 75 -9.22 -18.35 7.65
N ILE A 76 -8.30 -18.16 6.70
CA ILE A 76 -8.23 -16.92 5.90
C ILE A 76 -9.54 -16.69 5.12
N ALA A 77 -10.03 -17.67 4.38
CA ALA A 77 -11.25 -17.52 3.57
C ALA A 77 -12.46 -17.13 4.42
N THR A 78 -12.68 -17.83 5.53
CA THR A 78 -13.79 -17.56 6.46
C THR A 78 -13.66 -16.18 7.10
N ALA A 79 -12.45 -15.76 7.47
CA ALA A 79 -12.20 -14.42 8.00
C ALA A 79 -12.52 -13.33 6.96
N ILE A 80 -12.10 -13.51 5.70
CA ILE A 80 -12.44 -12.59 4.61
C ILE A 80 -13.95 -12.56 4.39
N ALA A 81 -14.62 -13.72 4.33
CA ALA A 81 -16.06 -13.80 4.14
C ALA A 81 -16.84 -13.11 5.25
N SER A 82 -16.33 -13.12 6.49
CA SER A 82 -16.96 -12.42 7.62
C SER A 82 -16.79 -10.91 7.58
N SER A 83 -15.83 -10.39 6.82
CA SER A 83 -15.54 -8.96 6.68
C SER A 83 -16.36 -8.27 5.58
N VAL A 84 -17.09 -9.01 4.76
CA VAL A 84 -17.87 -8.46 3.63
C VAL A 84 -19.33 -8.93 3.70
N PRO A 85 -20.28 -8.20 3.08
CA PRO A 85 -21.64 -8.69 2.91
C PRO A 85 -21.68 -10.04 2.17
N SER A 86 -22.65 -10.89 2.45
CA SER A 86 -22.76 -12.24 1.88
C SER A 86 -22.85 -12.28 0.34
N ASP A 87 -23.38 -11.21 -0.27
CA ASP A 87 -23.46 -11.01 -1.71
C ASP A 87 -22.45 -9.95 -2.22
N GLY A 88 -21.58 -9.47 -1.32
CA GLY A 88 -20.60 -8.43 -1.59
C GLY A 88 -19.60 -8.84 -2.66
N ARG A 89 -19.26 -7.88 -3.52
CA ARG A 89 -18.28 -8.05 -4.61
C ARG A 89 -16.91 -7.58 -4.14
N VAL A 90 -15.92 -8.46 -4.18
CA VAL A 90 -14.57 -8.17 -3.74
C VAL A 90 -13.62 -8.11 -4.93
N ALA A 91 -13.01 -6.95 -5.16
CA ALA A 91 -11.95 -6.83 -6.15
C ALA A 91 -10.69 -7.55 -5.67
N VAL A 92 -10.12 -8.41 -6.50
CA VAL A 92 -8.92 -9.18 -6.16
C VAL A 92 -7.89 -9.12 -7.28
N PRO A 93 -6.59 -9.03 -6.97
CA PRO A 93 -5.53 -9.27 -7.94
C PRO A 93 -5.62 -10.68 -8.53
N TYR A 94 -5.17 -10.83 -9.76
CA TYR A 94 -5.26 -12.11 -10.49
C TYR A 94 -4.44 -13.24 -9.86
N ASP A 95 -3.46 -12.91 -9.07
CA ASP A 95 -2.50 -13.82 -8.43
C ASP A 95 -2.78 -14.09 -6.94
N VAL A 96 -3.94 -13.64 -6.44
CA VAL A 96 -4.38 -14.00 -5.08
C VAL A 96 -4.72 -15.50 -5.05
N PRO A 97 -4.25 -16.24 -4.01
CA PRO A 97 -4.54 -17.66 -3.86
C PRO A 97 -6.05 -17.94 -3.81
N THR A 98 -6.50 -18.95 -4.54
CA THR A 98 -7.92 -19.36 -4.57
C THR A 98 -8.41 -19.82 -3.20
N GLU A 99 -7.50 -20.31 -2.38
CA GLU A 99 -7.75 -20.72 -0.99
C GLU A 99 -8.19 -19.56 -0.10
N TRP A 100 -7.89 -18.30 -0.48
CA TRP A 100 -8.36 -17.12 0.23
C TRP A 100 -9.74 -16.67 -0.21
N THR A 101 -10.19 -17.05 -1.39
CA THR A 101 -11.30 -16.41 -2.09
C THR A 101 -12.50 -17.31 -2.36
N HIS A 102 -12.42 -18.60 -2.03
CA HIS A 102 -13.46 -19.58 -2.41
C HIS A 102 -14.81 -19.38 -1.69
N GLU A 103 -14.85 -18.58 -0.62
CA GLU A 103 -16.08 -18.28 0.13
C GLU A 103 -16.70 -16.91 -0.22
N ILE A 104 -16.12 -16.16 -1.18
CA ILE A 104 -16.57 -14.81 -1.54
C ILE A 104 -16.81 -14.65 -3.05
N ASN A 105 -17.60 -13.64 -3.41
CA ASN A 105 -17.84 -13.27 -4.81
C ASN A 105 -16.72 -12.34 -5.30
N THR A 106 -15.83 -12.84 -6.15
CA THR A 106 -14.65 -12.11 -6.61
C THR A 106 -14.83 -11.43 -7.95
N VAL A 107 -14.22 -10.24 -8.08
CA VAL A 107 -14.03 -9.52 -9.35
C VAL A 107 -12.53 -9.40 -9.59
N VAL A 108 -12.00 -10.19 -10.52
CA VAL A 108 -10.57 -10.34 -10.70
C VAL A 108 -10.00 -9.24 -11.59
N ASP A 109 -9.00 -8.49 -11.09
CA ASP A 109 -8.20 -7.55 -11.87
C ASP A 109 -7.07 -8.30 -12.60
N ARG A 110 -7.10 -8.29 -13.93
CA ARG A 110 -6.13 -9.01 -14.75
C ARG A 110 -5.31 -8.04 -15.60
N PRO A 111 -4.02 -8.29 -15.82
CA PRO A 111 -3.17 -7.44 -16.66
C PRO A 111 -3.72 -7.27 -18.09
N GLU A 112 -4.28 -8.33 -18.65
CA GLU A 112 -4.82 -8.34 -20.03
C GLU A 112 -6.17 -7.62 -20.14
N LYS A 113 -6.90 -7.54 -19.02
CA LYS A 113 -8.21 -6.90 -18.93
C LYS A 113 -8.37 -6.25 -17.56
N PRO A 114 -7.70 -5.11 -17.33
CA PRO A 114 -7.74 -4.44 -16.04
C PRO A 114 -9.13 -3.88 -15.76
N LEU A 115 -9.55 -3.92 -14.50
CA LEU A 115 -10.82 -3.31 -14.07
C LEU A 115 -10.76 -1.80 -14.25
N THR A 116 -11.86 -1.24 -14.73
CA THR A 116 -12.02 0.23 -14.80
C THR A 116 -12.30 0.80 -13.41
N VAL A 117 -12.17 2.12 -13.29
CA VAL A 117 -12.49 2.83 -12.04
C VAL A 117 -13.95 2.58 -11.65
N GLU A 118 -14.88 2.64 -12.62
CA GLU A 118 -16.31 2.39 -12.39
C GLU A 118 -16.61 0.94 -11.98
N GLN A 119 -15.79 -0.01 -12.41
CA GLN A 119 -15.92 -1.41 -11.98
C GLN A 119 -15.39 -1.60 -10.56
N LEU A 120 -14.30 -0.93 -10.19
CA LEU A 120 -13.77 -0.93 -8.83
C LEU A 120 -14.70 -0.21 -7.85
N ASP A 121 -15.28 0.92 -8.25
CA ASP A 121 -16.26 1.69 -7.45
C ASP A 121 -17.53 0.89 -7.11
N ARG A 122 -17.86 -0.11 -7.93
CA ARG A 122 -18.98 -1.04 -7.69
C ARG A 122 -18.59 -2.26 -6.85
N CYS A 123 -17.36 -2.34 -6.36
CA CYS A 123 -16.93 -3.39 -5.45
C CYS A 123 -17.07 -2.89 -4.01
N ASP A 124 -17.59 -3.78 -3.15
CA ASP A 124 -17.78 -3.48 -1.72
C ASP A 124 -16.45 -3.47 -0.97
N ALA A 125 -15.47 -4.23 -1.48
CA ALA A 125 -14.13 -4.30 -0.89
C ALA A 125 -13.06 -4.61 -1.94
N VAL A 126 -11.80 -4.39 -1.56
CA VAL A 126 -10.61 -4.93 -2.23
C VAL A 126 -9.85 -5.83 -1.26
N LEU A 127 -9.38 -6.96 -1.75
CA LEU A 127 -8.52 -7.89 -1.02
C LEU A 127 -7.11 -7.85 -1.58
N THR A 128 -6.11 -7.70 -0.72
CA THR A 128 -4.69 -7.80 -1.10
C THR A 128 -3.87 -8.54 -0.04
N GLY A 129 -2.69 -9.00 -0.43
CA GLY A 129 -1.59 -9.22 0.48
C GLY A 129 -0.77 -7.95 0.69
N CYS A 130 0.43 -8.07 1.26
CA CYS A 130 1.39 -6.98 1.43
C CYS A 130 2.83 -7.46 1.18
N ALA A 131 3.75 -6.51 1.02
CA ALA A 131 5.18 -6.80 1.00
C ALA A 131 5.71 -7.04 2.42
N LEU A 132 5.40 -6.13 3.33
CA LEU A 132 5.75 -6.21 4.75
C LEU A 132 4.84 -5.30 5.59
N ALA A 133 4.95 -5.44 6.92
CA ALA A 133 4.31 -4.58 7.89
C ALA A 133 5.32 -4.09 8.94
N ILE A 134 5.15 -2.86 9.45
CA ILE A 134 6.08 -2.19 10.36
C ILE A 134 5.41 -2.02 11.73
N ALA A 135 5.94 -2.68 12.75
CA ALA A 135 5.35 -2.70 14.08
C ALA A 135 5.40 -1.32 14.77
N ALA A 136 6.50 -0.59 14.64
CA ALA A 136 6.68 0.69 15.32
C ALA A 136 5.66 1.76 14.90
N THR A 137 5.11 1.66 13.69
CA THR A 137 4.23 2.69 13.11
C THR A 137 2.85 2.17 12.71
N GLY A 138 2.56 0.87 12.92
CA GLY A 138 1.30 0.28 12.47
C GLY A 138 1.10 0.42 10.96
N THR A 139 2.16 0.28 10.17
CA THR A 139 2.14 0.56 8.74
C THR A 139 2.21 -0.74 7.94
N ILE A 140 1.35 -0.88 6.95
CA ILE A 140 1.41 -1.92 5.93
C ILE A 140 2.08 -1.34 4.68
N VAL A 141 2.98 -2.07 4.05
CA VAL A 141 3.67 -1.62 2.84
C VAL A 141 3.28 -2.50 1.67
N LEU A 142 2.81 -1.86 0.61
CA LEU A 142 2.61 -2.47 -0.69
C LEU A 142 3.70 -2.01 -1.64
N ASP A 143 4.26 -2.92 -2.43
CA ASP A 143 5.33 -2.67 -3.40
C ASP A 143 4.94 -3.11 -4.83
N ALA A 144 3.65 -3.25 -5.11
CA ALA A 144 3.11 -3.82 -6.33
C ALA A 144 3.64 -5.24 -6.66
N GLY A 145 3.99 -6.00 -5.63
CA GLY A 145 4.40 -7.41 -5.72
C GLY A 145 3.22 -8.37 -5.83
N ALA A 146 3.52 -9.64 -5.60
CA ALA A 146 2.53 -10.70 -5.64
C ALA A 146 1.36 -10.43 -4.67
N THR A 147 0.15 -10.75 -5.10
CA THR A 147 -1.11 -10.58 -4.37
C THR A 147 -1.52 -9.15 -4.02
N GLN A 148 -0.80 -8.13 -4.52
CA GLN A 148 -1.05 -6.73 -4.15
C GLN A 148 -1.81 -5.95 -5.22
N GLY A 149 -1.68 -6.38 -6.48
CA GLY A 149 -2.35 -5.75 -7.62
C GLY A 149 -1.89 -4.33 -7.93
N ARG A 150 -2.67 -3.64 -8.74
CA ARG A 150 -2.40 -2.24 -9.14
C ARG A 150 -2.83 -1.29 -8.04
N ARG A 151 -2.08 -0.19 -7.87
CA ARG A 151 -2.36 0.84 -6.85
C ARG A 151 -3.82 1.35 -6.85
N VAL A 152 -4.44 1.49 -8.04
CA VAL A 152 -5.83 1.98 -8.15
C VAL A 152 -6.83 1.10 -7.40
N MET A 153 -6.55 -0.19 -7.26
CA MET A 153 -7.43 -1.13 -6.55
C MET A 153 -7.55 -0.78 -5.06
N THR A 154 -6.49 -0.29 -4.43
CA THR A 154 -6.47 0.08 -3.02
C THR A 154 -6.82 1.55 -2.76
N LEU A 155 -7.31 2.27 -3.79
CA LEU A 155 -7.70 3.68 -3.69
C LEU A 155 -9.20 3.91 -3.93
N VAL A 156 -9.85 3.03 -4.70
CA VAL A 156 -11.24 3.25 -5.16
C VAL A 156 -12.28 2.58 -4.26
N PRO A 157 -12.22 1.27 -3.95
CA PRO A 157 -13.19 0.65 -3.04
C PRO A 157 -13.09 1.25 -1.64
N ASP A 158 -14.21 1.40 -0.96
CA ASP A 158 -14.29 1.99 0.37
C ASP A 158 -13.74 1.09 1.50
N HIS A 159 -13.57 -0.19 1.23
CA HIS A 159 -13.08 -1.17 2.20
C HIS A 159 -11.86 -1.91 1.65
N HIS A 160 -10.76 -1.89 2.38
CA HIS A 160 -9.56 -2.66 2.08
C HIS A 160 -9.36 -3.76 3.11
N ILE A 161 -9.30 -5.00 2.64
CA ILE A 161 -8.97 -6.18 3.43
C ILE A 161 -7.54 -6.57 3.06
N CYS A 162 -6.62 -6.54 4.03
CA CYS A 162 -5.22 -6.84 3.79
C CYS A 162 -4.78 -8.07 4.60
N VAL A 163 -4.30 -9.10 3.90
CA VAL A 163 -3.71 -10.28 4.53
C VAL A 163 -2.25 -10.00 4.83
N VAL A 164 -1.88 -10.10 6.11
CA VAL A 164 -0.52 -9.91 6.63
C VAL A 164 -0.09 -11.16 7.37
N PHE A 165 0.97 -11.81 6.91
CA PHE A 165 1.55 -12.92 7.66
C PHE A 165 2.46 -12.39 8.77
N THR A 166 2.47 -13.05 9.93
CA THR A 166 3.34 -12.66 11.05
C THR A 166 4.82 -12.61 10.65
N THR A 167 5.24 -13.41 9.68
CA THR A 167 6.60 -13.40 9.11
C THR A 167 6.93 -12.17 8.28
N GLN A 168 5.92 -11.40 7.87
CA GLN A 168 6.09 -10.12 7.15
C GLN A 168 6.19 -8.93 8.09
N VAL A 169 5.96 -9.11 9.40
CA VAL A 169 6.07 -8.05 10.38
C VAL A 169 7.53 -7.83 10.75
N ILE A 170 7.97 -6.58 10.65
CA ILE A 170 9.29 -6.09 11.07
C ILE A 170 9.13 -4.97 12.08
N ASP A 171 10.17 -4.63 12.83
CA ASP A 171 10.03 -3.72 13.96
C ASP A 171 10.06 -2.25 13.57
N THR A 172 10.96 -1.83 12.67
CA THR A 172 11.27 -0.42 12.45
C THR A 172 11.26 -0.01 10.99
N VAL A 173 11.07 1.28 10.74
CA VAL A 173 11.11 1.87 9.39
C VAL A 173 12.48 1.68 8.69
N PRO A 174 13.64 1.88 9.36
CA PRO A 174 14.92 1.60 8.72
C PRO A 174 15.08 0.16 8.25
N GLN A 175 14.59 -0.81 9.03
CA GLN A 175 14.58 -2.23 8.62
C GLN A 175 13.71 -2.45 7.37
N ALA A 176 12.56 -1.76 7.28
CA ALA A 176 11.71 -1.81 6.09
C ALA A 176 12.47 -1.34 4.84
N PHE A 177 13.11 -0.18 4.92
CA PHE A 177 13.87 0.37 3.79
C PHE A 177 15.11 -0.45 3.44
N ALA A 178 15.67 -1.20 4.37
CA ALA A 178 16.75 -2.15 4.09
C ALA A 178 16.27 -3.40 3.33
N THR A 179 14.96 -3.71 3.41
CA THR A 179 14.35 -4.89 2.80
C THR A 179 13.68 -4.57 1.46
N LEU A 180 13.06 -3.38 1.34
CA LEU A 180 12.30 -2.95 0.17
C LEU A 180 13.21 -2.54 -0.98
N ASP A 181 12.76 -2.81 -2.21
CA ASP A 181 13.38 -2.26 -3.42
C ASP A 181 12.87 -0.81 -3.64
N PRO A 182 13.72 0.22 -3.49
CA PRO A 182 13.33 1.60 -3.64
C PRO A 182 12.96 2.01 -5.07
N THR A 183 13.23 1.15 -6.07
CA THR A 183 12.85 1.40 -7.47
C THR A 183 11.42 0.99 -7.78
N ARG A 184 10.79 0.22 -6.90
CA ARG A 184 9.39 -0.20 -7.02
C ARG A 184 8.43 0.89 -6.52
N PRO A 185 7.20 0.93 -7.03
CA PRO A 185 6.19 1.84 -6.49
C PRO A 185 5.77 1.37 -5.09
N LEU A 186 6.13 2.17 -4.08
CA LEU A 186 5.81 1.87 -2.68
C LEU A 186 4.56 2.63 -2.24
N THR A 187 3.68 1.94 -1.50
CA THR A 187 2.52 2.51 -0.84
C THR A 187 2.55 2.14 0.64
N PHE A 188 2.56 3.15 1.52
CA PHE A 188 2.54 3.00 2.97
C PHE A 188 1.13 3.28 3.47
N ILE A 189 0.53 2.34 4.19
CA ILE A 189 -0.85 2.40 4.71
C ILE A 189 -0.79 2.28 6.23
N SER A 190 -1.10 3.38 6.93
CA SER A 190 -1.15 3.43 8.40
C SER A 190 -2.59 3.71 8.84
N GLY A 191 -3.45 2.70 8.70
CA GLY A 191 -4.87 2.80 9.00
C GLY A 191 -5.75 3.23 7.81
N PRO A 192 -7.07 3.36 8.02
CA PRO A 192 -8.02 3.80 7.01
C PRO A 192 -7.77 5.25 6.59
N SER A 193 -8.18 5.57 5.34
CA SER A 193 -7.98 6.90 4.77
C SER A 193 -8.70 7.97 5.57
N ALA A 194 -7.97 8.95 6.05
CA ALA A 194 -8.53 10.11 6.75
C ALA A 194 -7.60 11.32 6.58
N THR A 195 -8.19 12.51 6.49
CA THR A 195 -7.45 13.76 6.55
C THR A 195 -7.94 14.61 7.72
N SER A 196 -7.00 15.27 8.42
CA SER A 196 -7.30 16.16 9.54
C SER A 196 -6.71 17.57 9.33
N ASP A 197 -6.06 17.79 8.18
CA ASP A 197 -5.12 18.92 8.04
C ASP A 197 -5.79 20.26 7.76
N ILE A 198 -7.08 20.29 7.38
CA ILE A 198 -7.72 21.53 6.92
C ILE A 198 -8.66 22.16 7.96
N GLU A 199 -9.36 21.37 8.80
CA GLU A 199 -10.38 21.91 9.71
C GLU A 199 -10.29 21.41 11.16
N LEU A 200 -9.19 20.75 11.56
CA LEU A 200 -9.09 20.05 12.86
C LEU A 200 -10.19 18.97 13.04
N SER A 201 -10.93 18.68 11.99
CA SER A 201 -11.98 17.65 11.94
C SER A 201 -11.53 16.55 10.98
N ARG A 202 -11.49 15.32 11.46
CA ARG A 202 -11.11 14.16 10.66
C ARG A 202 -12.20 13.87 9.62
N VAL A 203 -11.89 14.06 8.34
CA VAL A 203 -12.73 13.65 7.21
C VAL A 203 -12.19 12.33 6.67
N GLU A 204 -13.05 11.33 6.61
CA GLU A 204 -12.70 9.97 6.15
C GLU A 204 -12.95 9.83 4.65
N GLY A 205 -12.13 8.99 3.97
CA GLY A 205 -12.38 8.58 2.59
C GLY A 205 -11.94 9.56 1.50
N VAL A 206 -11.08 10.54 1.79
CA VAL A 206 -10.63 11.52 0.79
C VAL A 206 -9.61 10.92 -0.19
N HIS A 207 -8.73 10.02 0.29
CA HIS A 207 -7.58 9.51 -0.47
C HIS A 207 -7.49 7.99 -0.49
N GLY A 208 -8.58 7.28 -0.23
CA GLY A 208 -8.62 5.82 -0.21
C GLY A 208 -9.71 5.24 0.68
N PRO A 209 -9.65 3.95 0.99
CA PRO A 209 -10.67 3.23 1.74
C PRO A 209 -10.96 3.84 3.12
N ARG A 210 -12.23 3.96 3.46
CA ARG A 210 -12.69 4.40 4.78
C ARG A 210 -12.59 3.31 5.84
N THR A 211 -12.51 2.05 5.40
CA THR A 211 -12.38 0.88 6.27
C THR A 211 -11.13 0.10 5.90
N LEU A 212 -10.35 -0.28 6.91
CA LEU A 212 -9.19 -1.16 6.76
C LEU A 212 -9.32 -2.33 7.73
N ASP A 213 -9.44 -3.54 7.18
CA ASP A 213 -9.38 -4.79 7.91
C ASP A 213 -8.04 -5.47 7.65
N VAL A 214 -7.34 -5.81 8.71
CA VAL A 214 -6.06 -6.51 8.62
C VAL A 214 -6.21 -7.91 9.18
N LEU A 215 -6.08 -8.89 8.30
CA LEU A 215 -6.04 -10.30 8.69
C LEU A 215 -4.59 -10.66 9.03
N LEU A 216 -4.29 -10.72 10.32
CA LEU A 216 -2.99 -11.14 10.80
C LEU A 216 -2.96 -12.67 10.90
N VAL A 217 -2.23 -13.28 9.98
CA VAL A 217 -2.16 -14.72 9.81
C VAL A 217 -0.92 -15.27 10.52
N ALA A 218 -1.12 -16.16 11.47
CA ALA A 218 -0.01 -16.89 12.07
C ALA A 218 0.64 -17.80 10.99
N ALA A 219 1.96 -17.68 10.81
CA ALA A 219 2.67 -18.63 9.98
C ALA A 219 2.56 -20.01 10.66
N SER A 220 2.05 -20.99 9.93
CA SER A 220 2.14 -22.38 10.41
C SER A 220 3.61 -22.73 10.64
N PRO A 221 3.99 -23.33 11.77
CA PRO A 221 5.34 -23.79 11.96
C PRO A 221 5.69 -24.72 10.80
N GLN A 222 6.70 -24.35 9.99
CA GLN A 222 7.22 -25.25 8.97
C GLN A 222 7.77 -26.47 9.71
N VAL A 223 7.08 -27.60 9.58
CA VAL A 223 7.65 -28.89 9.97
C VAL A 223 8.88 -29.07 9.06
N PRO A 224 10.09 -29.12 9.61
CA PRO A 224 11.27 -29.38 8.80
C PRO A 224 11.06 -30.69 8.05
N PRO A 225 11.46 -30.80 6.77
CA PRO A 225 11.35 -32.05 6.04
C PRO A 225 12.07 -33.13 6.86
N SER A 226 11.33 -34.20 7.20
CA SER A 226 11.90 -35.36 7.87
C SER A 226 13.05 -35.85 6.98
N SER A 227 14.26 -35.73 7.50
CA SER A 227 15.46 -36.31 6.89
C SER A 227 15.26 -37.84 6.88
N THR A 228 15.01 -38.37 5.70
CA THR A 228 15.05 -39.81 5.40
C THR A 228 16.47 -40.19 4.98
#